data_b84c1078b1d1a1a1604e469c40f0c626
#
_entry.id   b84c1078b1d1a1a1604e469c40f0c626
#
_cell.length_a   1.000
_cell.length_b   1.000
_cell.length_c   1.000
_cell.angle_alpha   90.00
_cell.angle_beta   90.00
_cell.angle_gamma   90.00
#
_symmetry.space_group_name_H-M   'P 1'
#
loop_
_entity.id
_entity.type
_entity.pdbx_description
1 polymer ?
#
loop_
_entity_poly.entity_id
_entity_poly.type
_entity_poly.pdbx_seq_one_letter_code
_entity_poly.pdbx_strand_id
1 'polypeptide(L)'
;MRTFSNIIGGGVLLLTSMFACNDPMEVDNAELEVWADEVVVPAGKSVVFNISGNAKLISFYSGEWGNDYRYKDAGRQLPIESLELNFGSLLSNAKQKSERYVLLSTDFNGNYKDIGAIQKATWQDVTSHFTLAGSNNETESGTLNLDDFVIPGKPLYIAFRYLCFPIASESGAPSWRINRLLLNAKTKEGDMKVADISTTAYTAGFNIVDFGKGTNMESISIVSASLVRLQGKDGPTEQGNEVWAISKGIDTGVLPLLPDVAVPVKGVADADIKQY
;
A
#
# COMPACT_ATOMS: atom_id res chain seq x y z
N MET A 1 6.49 47.37 75.27
CA MET A 1 5.54 48.40 74.76
C MET A 1 5.07 48.05 73.41
N ARG A 2 3.78 47.93 73.19
CA ARG A 2 2.96 47.63 71.99
C ARG A 2 2.71 46.14 71.66
N THR A 3 1.59 45.76 72.17
CA THR A 3 0.71 44.65 71.75
C THR A 3 0.34 44.67 70.28
N PHE A 4 0.25 43.49 69.73
CA PHE A 4 -0.59 43.27 68.49
C PHE A 4 -1.42 42.02 68.70
N SER A 5 -2.66 42.22 68.42
CA SER A 5 -3.83 41.43 68.68
C SER A 5 -3.93 40.25 67.67
N ASN A 6 -4.36 39.11 68.15
CA ASN A 6 -4.78 37.92 67.42
C ASN A 6 -6.09 38.19 66.68
N ILE A 7 -6.11 37.86 65.40
CA ILE A 7 -7.35 37.61 64.64
C ILE A 7 -7.33 36.16 64.22
N ILE A 8 -8.15 35.37 64.83
CA ILE A 8 -8.49 34.00 64.47
C ILE A 8 -9.56 34.12 63.40
N GLY A 9 -9.16 33.85 62.10
CA GLY A 9 -10.09 33.68 60.99
C GLY A 9 -10.41 32.21 60.84
N GLY A 10 -11.60 31.79 61.21
CA GLY A 10 -12.10 30.43 61.02
C GLY A 10 -12.36 30.16 59.56
N GLY A 11 -11.54 29.34 58.92
CA GLY A 11 -11.81 28.77 57.62
C GLY A 11 -12.69 27.53 57.77
N VAL A 12 -13.95 27.68 57.38
CA VAL A 12 -14.85 26.53 57.23
C VAL A 12 -14.40 25.73 56.03
N LEU A 13 -13.77 24.58 56.27
CA LEU A 13 -13.42 23.60 55.22
C LEU A 13 -14.70 22.88 54.80
N LEU A 14 -15.30 23.29 53.68
CA LEU A 14 -16.37 22.54 53.04
C LEU A 14 -15.74 21.29 52.40
N LEU A 15 -15.87 20.15 53.11
CA LEU A 15 -15.67 18.83 52.50
C LEU A 15 -16.87 18.55 51.59
N THR A 16 -16.73 18.87 50.29
CA THR A 16 -17.59 18.29 49.26
C THR A 16 -17.18 16.85 49.11
N SER A 17 -17.95 15.95 49.73
CA SER A 17 -17.90 14.52 49.43
C SER A 17 -18.31 14.34 47.96
N MET A 18 -17.34 14.10 47.11
CA MET A 18 -17.62 13.55 45.80
C MET A 18 -18.16 12.13 46.03
N PHE A 19 -19.46 11.97 45.95
CA PHE A 19 -20.07 10.69 45.71
C PHE A 19 -19.69 10.34 44.24
N ALA A 20 -18.57 9.66 44.08
CA ALA A 20 -18.37 8.90 42.87
C ALA A 20 -19.51 7.87 42.82
N CYS A 21 -20.41 8.00 41.87
CA CYS A 21 -21.30 6.92 41.51
C CYS A 21 -20.42 5.74 41.08
N ASN A 22 -20.12 4.87 42.03
CA ASN A 22 -19.76 3.51 41.76
C ASN A 22 -21.09 2.75 41.56
N ASP A 23 -21.76 2.98 40.47
CA ASP A 23 -22.64 1.94 39.94
C ASP A 23 -21.69 0.87 39.37
N PRO A 24 -21.59 -0.30 40.03
CA PRO A 24 -20.96 -1.42 39.36
C PRO A 24 -21.80 -1.60 38.07
N MET A 25 -21.18 -1.40 36.92
CA MET A 25 -21.77 -1.84 35.65
C MET A 25 -21.99 -3.34 35.84
N GLU A 26 -23.17 -3.75 36.25
CA GLU A 26 -23.59 -5.15 36.10
C GLU A 26 -23.60 -5.43 34.61
N VAL A 27 -22.50 -5.98 34.12
CA VAL A 27 -22.44 -6.51 32.80
C VAL A 27 -23.20 -7.83 32.84
N ASP A 28 -24.46 -7.81 32.45
CA ASP A 28 -25.22 -9.03 32.23
C ASP A 28 -24.40 -9.93 31.32
N ASN A 29 -24.21 -11.19 31.75
CA ASN A 29 -23.56 -12.16 30.90
C ASN A 29 -24.36 -12.29 29.61
N ALA A 30 -23.69 -12.11 28.48
CA ALA A 30 -24.33 -12.29 27.19
C ALA A 30 -24.67 -13.78 27.02
N GLU A 31 -25.95 -14.07 26.85
CA GLU A 31 -26.44 -15.40 26.48
C GLU A 31 -26.69 -15.40 24.98
N LEU A 32 -26.20 -16.42 24.32
CA LEU A 32 -26.37 -16.64 22.90
C LEU A 32 -26.50 -18.14 22.62
N GLU A 33 -27.62 -18.52 22.05
CA GLU A 33 -27.83 -19.85 21.50
C GLU A 33 -27.95 -19.78 19.98
N VAL A 34 -27.27 -20.70 19.28
CA VAL A 34 -27.32 -20.78 17.82
C VAL A 34 -27.54 -22.25 17.42
N TRP A 35 -28.52 -22.46 16.57
CA TRP A 35 -28.79 -23.79 16.02
C TRP A 35 -29.22 -23.72 14.57
N ALA A 36 -29.10 -24.84 13.85
CA ALA A 36 -29.63 -25.02 12.51
C ALA A 36 -30.66 -26.16 12.53
N ASP A 37 -31.72 -26.01 11.75
CA ASP A 37 -32.78 -27.03 11.68
C ASP A 37 -32.27 -28.29 10.98
N GLU A 38 -31.30 -28.15 10.08
CA GLU A 38 -30.67 -29.27 9.37
C GLU A 38 -29.19 -29.35 9.73
N VAL A 39 -28.73 -30.50 10.24
CA VAL A 39 -27.33 -30.71 10.61
C VAL A 39 -26.47 -31.10 9.39
N VAL A 40 -27.06 -31.62 8.35
CA VAL A 40 -26.41 -32.01 7.10
C VAL A 40 -27.12 -31.35 5.94
N VAL A 41 -26.41 -30.48 5.25
CA VAL A 41 -26.94 -29.73 4.11
C VAL A 41 -26.12 -30.06 2.86
N PRO A 42 -26.74 -30.35 1.72
CA PRO A 42 -26.02 -30.56 0.47
C PRO A 42 -25.19 -29.33 0.08
N ALA A 43 -24.00 -29.56 -0.49
CA ALA A 43 -23.15 -28.47 -0.97
C ALA A 43 -23.89 -27.55 -1.96
N GLY A 44 -23.75 -26.26 -1.78
CA GLY A 44 -24.41 -25.22 -2.61
C GLY A 44 -25.85 -24.89 -2.18
N LYS A 45 -26.33 -25.42 -1.06
CA LYS A 45 -27.61 -25.03 -0.45
C LYS A 45 -27.37 -24.05 0.71
N SER A 46 -28.30 -23.14 0.91
CA SER A 46 -28.29 -22.22 2.06
C SER A 46 -28.62 -22.96 3.36
N VAL A 47 -27.93 -22.53 4.43
CA VAL A 47 -28.20 -22.97 5.80
C VAL A 47 -28.87 -21.81 6.53
N VAL A 48 -29.96 -22.08 7.25
CA VAL A 48 -30.60 -21.11 8.13
C VAL A 48 -30.13 -21.37 9.56
N PHE A 49 -29.54 -20.35 10.17
CA PHE A 49 -29.18 -20.36 11.59
C PHE A 49 -30.24 -19.62 12.37
N ASN A 50 -30.81 -20.28 13.36
CA ASN A 50 -31.69 -19.68 14.35
C ASN A 50 -30.83 -19.16 15.50
N ILE A 51 -31.17 -17.99 16.01
CA ILE A 51 -30.41 -17.32 17.07
C ILE A 51 -31.38 -16.89 18.17
N SER A 52 -31.06 -17.18 19.43
CA SER A 52 -31.76 -16.65 20.59
C SER A 52 -30.77 -16.13 21.65
N GLY A 53 -31.25 -15.28 22.55
CA GLY A 53 -30.46 -14.75 23.64
C GLY A 53 -30.53 -13.22 23.79
N ASN A 54 -29.69 -12.67 24.66
CA ASN A 54 -29.67 -11.24 25.01
C ASN A 54 -28.44 -10.48 24.44
N ALA A 55 -27.63 -11.11 23.60
CA ALA A 55 -26.45 -10.50 23.03
C ALA A 55 -26.78 -9.22 22.27
N LYS A 56 -26.06 -8.12 22.59
CA LYS A 56 -26.28 -6.79 21.97
C LYS A 56 -25.53 -6.63 20.64
N LEU A 57 -24.46 -7.40 20.44
CA LEU A 57 -23.69 -7.39 19.20
C LEU A 57 -23.43 -8.84 18.80
N ILE A 58 -23.76 -9.20 17.55
CA ILE A 58 -23.53 -10.52 17.00
C ILE A 58 -22.85 -10.37 15.65
N SER A 59 -21.72 -11.04 15.49
CA SER A 59 -20.96 -11.11 14.27
C SER A 59 -20.76 -12.56 13.87
N PHE A 60 -20.81 -12.83 12.58
CA PHE A 60 -20.73 -14.17 12.02
C PHE A 60 -19.54 -14.31 11.09
N TYR A 61 -18.83 -15.41 11.22
CA TYR A 61 -17.80 -15.86 10.29
C TYR A 61 -18.26 -17.15 9.62
N SER A 62 -18.49 -17.12 8.33
CA SER A 62 -18.96 -18.30 7.56
C SER A 62 -17.90 -19.37 7.35
N GLY A 63 -16.63 -19.03 7.55
CA GLY A 63 -15.49 -19.88 7.20
C GLY A 63 -15.09 -19.79 5.72
N GLU A 64 -15.81 -18.99 4.93
CA GLU A 64 -15.48 -18.75 3.53
C GLU A 64 -14.30 -17.78 3.39
N TRP A 65 -13.83 -17.63 2.16
CA TRP A 65 -12.77 -16.69 1.84
C TRP A 65 -13.15 -15.26 2.21
N GLY A 66 -12.26 -14.59 2.97
CA GLY A 66 -12.49 -13.22 3.47
C GLY A 66 -13.39 -13.16 4.71
N ASN A 67 -13.91 -14.28 5.18
CA ASN A 67 -14.83 -14.38 6.32
C ASN A 67 -14.55 -15.60 7.20
N ASP A 68 -13.29 -15.90 7.48
CA ASP A 68 -12.87 -17.03 8.33
C ASP A 68 -12.24 -16.51 9.62
N TYR A 69 -12.83 -16.88 10.76
CA TYR A 69 -12.40 -16.48 12.09
C TYR A 69 -10.91 -16.74 12.38
N ARG A 70 -10.30 -17.77 11.78
CA ARG A 70 -8.88 -18.10 11.95
C ARG A 70 -7.95 -16.98 11.47
N TYR A 71 -8.41 -16.14 10.56
CA TYR A 71 -7.65 -15.07 9.93
C TYR A 71 -8.09 -13.67 10.34
N LYS A 72 -8.90 -13.53 11.41
CA LYS A 72 -9.47 -12.27 11.86
C LYS A 72 -8.44 -11.24 12.35
N ASP A 73 -7.28 -11.69 12.80
CA ASP A 73 -6.26 -10.83 13.41
C ASP A 73 -5.08 -10.54 12.47
N ALA A 74 -4.61 -11.52 11.74
CA ALA A 74 -3.36 -11.43 10.97
C ALA A 74 -3.54 -11.54 9.44
N GLY A 75 -4.73 -11.88 8.96
CA GLY A 75 -4.95 -12.15 7.54
C GLY A 75 -4.26 -13.42 7.06
N ARG A 76 -4.36 -13.66 5.76
CA ARG A 76 -3.77 -14.83 5.09
C ARG A 76 -2.41 -14.46 4.51
N GLN A 77 -1.53 -15.44 4.44
CA GLN A 77 -0.27 -15.35 3.73
C GLN A 77 -0.33 -16.30 2.53
N LEU A 78 -0.44 -15.74 1.33
CA LEU A 78 -0.54 -16.55 0.12
C LEU A 78 0.83 -16.71 -0.52
N PRO A 79 1.29 -17.94 -0.72
CA PRO A 79 2.48 -18.19 -1.54
C PRO A 79 2.28 -17.65 -2.95
N ILE A 80 3.27 -16.93 -3.44
CA ILE A 80 3.33 -16.43 -4.82
C ILE A 80 3.95 -17.54 -5.67
N GLU A 81 3.23 -17.97 -6.71
CA GLU A 81 3.68 -19.02 -7.63
C GLU A 81 4.43 -18.41 -8.82
N SER A 82 4.05 -17.22 -9.25
CA SER A 82 4.64 -16.49 -10.36
C SER A 82 4.32 -15.00 -10.26
N LEU A 83 5.19 -14.15 -10.81
CA LEU A 83 5.01 -12.70 -10.87
C LEU A 83 5.02 -12.21 -12.31
N GLU A 84 4.12 -11.28 -12.62
CA GLU A 84 4.03 -10.64 -13.93
C GLU A 84 4.02 -9.12 -13.79
N LEU A 85 4.86 -8.45 -14.57
CA LEU A 85 4.97 -6.98 -14.61
C LEU A 85 4.49 -6.45 -15.96
N ASN A 86 3.62 -5.45 -15.93
CA ASN A 86 3.25 -4.63 -17.08
C ASN A 86 3.04 -3.16 -16.68
N PHE A 87 3.06 -2.27 -17.65
CA PHE A 87 2.79 -0.85 -17.43
C PHE A 87 2.38 -0.18 -18.75
N GLY A 88 1.72 0.99 -18.63
CA GLY A 88 1.55 1.92 -19.73
C GLY A 88 2.62 3.01 -19.67
N SER A 89 3.04 3.52 -20.83
CA SER A 89 3.96 4.65 -20.87
C SER A 89 3.64 5.61 -22.01
N LEU A 90 4.15 6.86 -21.92
CA LEU A 90 4.17 7.83 -22.99
C LEU A 90 5.42 8.70 -22.91
N LEU A 91 5.84 9.26 -24.04
CA LEU A 91 7.02 10.12 -24.16
C LEU A 91 6.63 11.44 -24.81
N SER A 92 6.64 12.52 -24.03
CA SER A 92 6.48 13.88 -24.55
C SER A 92 7.82 14.44 -25.02
N ASN A 93 7.79 15.38 -25.95
CA ASN A 93 8.99 16.01 -26.55
C ASN A 93 9.99 14.99 -27.12
N ALA A 94 9.49 13.93 -27.75
CA ALA A 94 10.26 12.80 -28.26
C ALA A 94 11.32 13.15 -29.32
N LYS A 95 11.32 14.39 -29.83
CA LYS A 95 12.36 14.87 -30.78
C LYS A 95 13.73 15.08 -30.11
N GLN A 96 13.74 15.29 -28.78
CA GLN A 96 14.98 15.42 -28.02
C GLN A 96 15.47 14.01 -27.63
N LYS A 97 16.80 13.85 -27.62
CA LYS A 97 17.41 12.56 -27.27
C LYS A 97 17.25 12.25 -25.80
N SER A 98 16.82 11.03 -25.49
CA SER A 98 16.82 10.46 -24.15
C SER A 98 17.01 8.95 -24.21
N GLU A 99 17.55 8.37 -23.15
CA GLU A 99 17.61 6.90 -23.00
C GLU A 99 16.78 6.47 -21.80
N ARG A 100 16.17 5.32 -21.88
CA ARG A 100 15.20 4.83 -20.92
C ARG A 100 15.39 3.35 -20.70
N TYR A 101 15.47 2.96 -19.42
CA TYR A 101 15.74 1.59 -19.03
C TYR A 101 14.74 1.14 -17.99
N VAL A 102 14.38 -0.13 -18.05
CA VAL A 102 13.63 -0.84 -17.02
C VAL A 102 14.59 -1.84 -16.39
N LEU A 103 14.82 -1.70 -15.10
CA LEU A 103 15.85 -2.43 -14.39
C LEU A 103 15.26 -3.14 -13.18
N LEU A 104 15.80 -4.31 -12.85
CA LEU A 104 15.41 -5.10 -11.67
C LEU A 104 16.64 -5.32 -10.79
N SER A 105 16.43 -5.31 -9.46
CA SER A 105 17.47 -5.65 -8.48
C SER A 105 16.90 -6.46 -7.33
N THR A 106 17.68 -7.40 -6.82
CA THR A 106 17.36 -8.17 -5.60
C THR A 106 18.39 -7.95 -4.49
N ASP A 107 19.35 -7.05 -4.71
CA ASP A 107 20.44 -6.75 -3.77
C ASP A 107 20.56 -5.26 -3.42
N PHE A 108 19.71 -4.40 -3.97
CA PHE A 108 19.62 -3.00 -3.54
C PHE A 108 19.21 -2.93 -2.06
N ASN A 109 19.90 -2.11 -1.28
CA ASN A 109 19.71 -2.04 0.18
C ASN A 109 18.57 -1.11 0.63
N GLY A 110 17.82 -0.51 -0.31
CA GLY A 110 16.73 0.41 -0.02
C GLY A 110 17.16 1.82 0.42
N ASN A 111 18.43 2.18 0.31
CA ASN A 111 18.90 3.52 0.63
C ASN A 111 18.83 4.46 -0.58
N TYR A 112 17.65 5.03 -0.83
CA TYR A 112 17.37 5.94 -1.94
C TYR A 112 18.09 7.30 -1.85
N LYS A 113 18.71 7.63 -0.71
CA LYS A 113 19.42 8.89 -0.49
C LYS A 113 20.90 8.78 -0.83
N ASP A 114 21.42 7.59 -0.99
CA ASP A 114 22.82 7.32 -1.28
C ASP A 114 22.98 6.82 -2.72
N ILE A 115 23.46 7.71 -3.59
CA ILE A 115 23.77 7.38 -4.99
C ILE A 115 24.79 6.22 -5.06
N GLY A 116 25.75 6.18 -4.13
CA GLY A 116 26.72 5.10 -4.06
C GLY A 116 26.09 3.74 -3.76
N ALA A 117 25.03 3.68 -2.97
CA ALA A 117 24.29 2.44 -2.73
C ALA A 117 23.58 1.95 -3.99
N ILE A 118 23.01 2.88 -4.78
CA ILE A 118 22.34 2.55 -6.05
C ILE A 118 23.36 2.03 -7.06
N GLN A 119 24.54 2.66 -7.16
CA GLN A 119 25.60 2.25 -8.07
C GLN A 119 26.26 0.93 -7.70
N LYS A 120 26.26 0.54 -6.41
CA LYS A 120 26.80 -0.73 -5.93
C LYS A 120 25.86 -1.91 -6.14
N ALA A 121 24.55 -1.64 -6.21
CA ALA A 121 23.58 -2.70 -6.42
C ALA A 121 23.70 -3.27 -7.83
N THR A 122 23.38 -4.55 -7.97
CA THR A 122 23.31 -5.22 -9.26
C THR A 122 21.96 -4.94 -9.89
N TRP A 123 21.95 -4.27 -11.04
CA TRP A 123 20.76 -3.97 -11.79
C TRP A 123 20.72 -4.78 -13.09
N GLN A 124 19.73 -5.62 -13.22
CA GLN A 124 19.50 -6.41 -14.41
C GLN A 124 18.63 -5.61 -15.39
N ASP A 125 19.15 -5.37 -16.61
CA ASP A 125 18.42 -4.65 -17.64
C ASP A 125 17.42 -5.58 -18.35
N VAL A 126 16.15 -5.28 -18.17
CA VAL A 126 15.02 -6.01 -18.78
C VAL A 126 14.27 -5.15 -19.82
N THR A 127 14.85 -4.04 -20.24
CA THR A 127 14.22 -3.07 -21.14
C THR A 127 13.78 -3.73 -22.46
N SER A 128 14.56 -4.65 -23.00
CA SER A 128 14.26 -5.32 -24.27
C SER A 128 13.01 -6.21 -24.24
N HIS A 129 12.53 -6.55 -23.05
CA HIS A 129 11.29 -7.32 -22.88
C HIS A 129 10.02 -6.46 -22.98
N PHE A 130 10.19 -5.13 -23.04
CA PHE A 130 9.07 -4.19 -23.03
C PHE A 130 9.01 -3.33 -24.29
N THR A 131 7.81 -2.97 -24.69
CA THR A 131 7.58 -1.92 -25.70
C THR A 131 7.48 -0.59 -24.97
N LEU A 132 8.46 0.30 -25.17
CA LEU A 132 8.46 1.64 -24.61
C LEU A 132 7.85 2.65 -25.59
N ALA A 133 7.05 3.59 -25.08
CA ALA A 133 6.44 4.63 -25.90
C ALA A 133 7.49 5.45 -26.66
N GLY A 134 7.31 5.65 -27.95
CA GLY A 134 8.14 6.51 -28.79
C GLY A 134 7.56 7.91 -29.01
N SER A 135 6.37 8.19 -28.49
CA SER A 135 5.66 9.45 -28.67
C SER A 135 4.76 9.76 -27.47
N ASN A 136 3.99 10.84 -27.56
CA ASN A 136 2.99 11.22 -26.55
C ASN A 136 1.70 10.37 -26.62
N ASN A 137 1.69 9.33 -27.45
CA ASN A 137 0.61 8.33 -27.43
C ASN A 137 0.93 7.27 -26.39
N GLU A 138 -0.09 6.91 -25.63
CA GLU A 138 0.06 5.85 -24.64
C GLU A 138 0.37 4.51 -25.34
N THR A 139 1.35 3.81 -24.80
CA THR A 139 1.83 2.54 -25.31
C THR A 139 1.85 1.53 -24.17
N GLU A 140 1.21 0.39 -24.38
CA GLU A 140 1.29 -0.74 -23.46
C GLU A 140 2.66 -1.41 -23.56
N SER A 141 3.27 -1.70 -22.42
CA SER A 141 4.61 -2.31 -22.39
C SER A 141 4.65 -3.77 -22.87
N GLY A 142 3.52 -4.44 -22.87
CA GLY A 142 3.48 -5.90 -22.82
C GLY A 142 3.69 -6.41 -21.39
N THR A 143 3.66 -7.73 -21.22
CA THR A 143 3.78 -8.38 -19.90
C THR A 143 5.08 -9.19 -19.86
N LEU A 144 5.87 -9.02 -18.80
CA LEU A 144 7.05 -9.81 -18.50
C LEU A 144 6.79 -10.71 -17.29
N ASN A 145 7.00 -12.01 -17.45
CA ASN A 145 7.11 -12.94 -16.32
C ASN A 145 8.46 -12.70 -15.61
N LEU A 146 8.43 -12.60 -14.29
CA LEU A 146 9.59 -12.25 -13.47
C LEU A 146 10.24 -13.43 -12.76
N ASP A 147 9.83 -14.67 -13.02
CA ASP A 147 10.27 -15.84 -12.25
C ASP A 147 11.78 -16.06 -12.34
N ASP A 148 12.39 -15.76 -13.50
CA ASP A 148 13.85 -15.83 -13.69
C ASP A 148 14.62 -14.67 -13.05
N PHE A 149 13.93 -13.64 -12.56
CA PHE A 149 14.53 -12.41 -12.04
C PHE A 149 14.40 -12.26 -10.52
N VAL A 150 13.63 -13.13 -9.87
CA VAL A 150 13.41 -13.11 -8.43
C VAL A 150 14.32 -14.13 -7.72
N ILE A 151 14.71 -13.80 -6.49
CA ILE A 151 15.50 -14.69 -5.63
C ILE A 151 14.69 -14.94 -4.36
N PRO A 152 14.38 -16.21 -4.03
CA PRO A 152 13.64 -16.52 -2.82
C PRO A 152 14.21 -15.86 -1.56
N GLY A 153 13.35 -15.20 -0.79
CA GLY A 153 13.73 -14.53 0.45
C GLY A 153 14.44 -13.18 0.28
N LYS A 154 14.61 -12.71 -0.96
CA LYS A 154 15.12 -11.37 -1.23
C LYS A 154 14.03 -10.46 -1.79
N PRO A 155 14.00 -9.17 -1.41
CA PRO A 155 13.07 -8.23 -2.00
C PRO A 155 13.43 -7.96 -3.47
N LEU A 156 12.41 -7.74 -4.29
CA LEU A 156 12.55 -7.24 -5.66
C LEU A 156 12.39 -5.72 -5.66
N TYR A 157 13.28 -5.03 -6.36
CA TYR A 157 13.17 -3.61 -6.68
C TYR A 157 13.01 -3.45 -8.18
N ILE A 158 12.02 -2.63 -8.58
CA ILE A 158 11.78 -2.25 -9.97
C ILE A 158 12.29 -0.82 -10.13
N ALA A 159 13.11 -0.56 -11.13
CA ALA A 159 13.62 0.78 -11.39
C ALA A 159 13.39 1.19 -12.85
N PHE A 160 12.96 2.43 -13.02
CA PHE A 160 12.96 3.15 -14.29
C PHE A 160 14.12 4.13 -14.28
N ARG A 161 15.11 3.91 -15.13
CA ARG A 161 16.28 4.78 -15.29
C ARG A 161 16.11 5.63 -16.53
N TYR A 162 16.35 6.91 -16.39
CA TYR A 162 16.18 7.90 -17.45
C TYR A 162 17.44 8.75 -17.59
N LEU A 163 17.94 8.86 -18.82
CA LEU A 163 19.06 9.73 -19.18
C LEU A 163 18.55 10.83 -20.13
N CYS A 164 18.62 12.06 -19.68
CA CYS A 164 18.39 13.24 -20.50
C CYS A 164 19.72 13.78 -21.03
N PHE A 165 19.83 13.96 -22.34
CA PHE A 165 21.01 14.51 -22.97
C PHE A 165 20.97 16.06 -22.96
N PRO A 166 22.10 16.75 -23.23
CA PRO A 166 22.12 18.20 -23.38
C PRO A 166 21.07 18.71 -24.36
N ILE A 167 20.42 19.80 -24.02
CA ILE A 167 19.34 20.43 -24.80
C ILE A 167 19.84 21.75 -25.34
N ALA A 168 19.92 21.90 -26.66
CA ALA A 168 20.45 23.10 -27.31
C ALA A 168 19.40 24.22 -27.49
N SER A 169 18.12 23.97 -27.29
CA SER A 169 17.02 24.89 -27.57
C SER A 169 16.12 25.12 -26.36
N GLU A 170 15.29 26.15 -26.41
CA GLU A 170 14.24 26.45 -25.41
C GLU A 170 13.12 25.38 -25.35
N SER A 171 13.18 24.35 -26.20
CA SER A 171 12.24 23.23 -26.11
C SER A 171 12.46 22.46 -24.80
N GLY A 172 11.38 22.12 -24.13
CA GLY A 172 11.44 21.37 -22.85
C GLY A 172 12.09 20.01 -23.01
N ALA A 173 12.65 19.50 -21.92
CA ALA A 173 13.23 18.17 -21.85
C ALA A 173 12.19 17.09 -22.23
N PRO A 174 12.62 15.96 -22.85
CA PRO A 174 11.75 14.82 -23.02
C PRO A 174 11.21 14.37 -21.66
N SER A 175 9.94 14.00 -21.61
CA SER A 175 9.28 13.53 -20.40
C SER A 175 8.76 12.12 -20.61
N TRP A 176 9.36 11.18 -19.89
CA TRP A 176 8.88 9.79 -19.86
C TRP A 176 7.93 9.60 -18.69
N ARG A 177 6.70 9.23 -19.00
CA ARG A 177 5.66 8.97 -18.01
C ARG A 177 5.35 7.49 -18.01
N ILE A 178 5.33 6.91 -16.82
CA ILE A 178 4.93 5.53 -16.55
C ILE A 178 3.62 5.59 -15.76
N ASN A 179 2.60 4.97 -16.26
CA ASN A 179 1.29 4.88 -15.62
C ASN A 179 0.78 3.43 -15.68
N ARG A 180 -0.32 3.15 -14.98
CA ARG A 180 -0.97 1.84 -14.97
C ARG A 180 0.00 0.67 -14.77
N LEU A 181 1.10 0.90 -14.03
CA LEU A 181 1.99 -0.19 -13.64
C LEU A 181 1.21 -1.17 -12.77
N LEU A 182 1.31 -2.43 -13.11
CA LEU A 182 0.75 -3.54 -12.37
C LEU A 182 1.82 -4.63 -12.23
N LEU A 183 2.12 -4.97 -10.97
CA LEU A 183 2.80 -6.20 -10.60
C LEU A 183 1.75 -7.14 -10.04
N ASN A 184 1.52 -8.23 -10.74
CA ASN A 184 0.50 -9.22 -10.44
C ASN A 184 1.14 -10.54 -10.03
N ALA A 185 0.60 -11.20 -9.01
CA ALA A 185 1.00 -12.52 -8.58
C ALA A 185 -0.03 -13.56 -9.04
N LYS A 186 0.44 -14.68 -9.53
CA LYS A 186 -0.36 -15.90 -9.64
C LYS A 186 -0.24 -16.67 -8.35
N THR A 187 -1.38 -17.03 -7.78
CA THR A 187 -1.49 -17.81 -6.55
C THR A 187 -2.48 -18.96 -6.76
N LYS A 188 -2.54 -19.88 -5.83
CA LYS A 188 -3.55 -20.98 -5.86
C LYS A 188 -5.00 -20.47 -5.82
N GLU A 189 -5.18 -19.24 -5.32
CA GLU A 189 -6.50 -18.62 -5.22
C GLU A 189 -6.81 -17.70 -6.42
N GLY A 190 -5.93 -17.68 -7.42
CA GLY A 190 -6.05 -16.86 -8.62
C GLY A 190 -5.07 -15.70 -8.68
N ASP A 191 -5.28 -14.82 -9.65
CA ASP A 191 -4.42 -13.67 -9.90
C ASP A 191 -4.71 -12.55 -8.89
N MET A 192 -3.65 -12.04 -8.25
CA MET A 192 -3.76 -11.00 -7.22
C MET A 192 -2.72 -9.90 -7.42
N LYS A 193 -3.17 -8.66 -7.21
CA LYS A 193 -2.30 -7.50 -7.29
C LYS A 193 -1.33 -7.43 -6.10
N VAL A 194 -0.04 -7.29 -6.40
CA VAL A 194 1.05 -7.11 -5.43
C VAL A 194 1.42 -5.65 -5.28
N ALA A 195 1.58 -4.94 -6.40
CA ALA A 195 1.92 -3.53 -6.41
C ALA A 195 1.36 -2.84 -7.66
N ASP A 196 1.01 -1.57 -7.54
CA ASP A 196 0.49 -0.81 -8.67
C ASP A 196 0.85 0.68 -8.64
N ILE A 197 0.67 1.30 -9.81
CA ILE A 197 0.46 2.73 -10.01
C ILE A 197 -0.87 2.85 -10.75
N SER A 198 -1.88 3.42 -10.11
CA SER A 198 -3.19 3.63 -10.69
C SER A 198 -3.80 4.92 -10.18
N THR A 199 -4.90 5.37 -10.78
CA THR A 199 -5.63 6.58 -10.34
C THR A 199 -6.22 6.45 -8.93
N THR A 200 -6.38 5.23 -8.44
CA THR A 200 -7.03 4.93 -7.14
C THR A 200 -6.08 4.38 -6.09
N ALA A 201 -4.92 3.87 -6.49
CA ALA A 201 -3.96 3.26 -5.58
C ALA A 201 -2.52 3.46 -6.07
N TYR A 202 -1.61 3.65 -5.11
CA TYR A 202 -0.18 3.75 -5.36
C TYR A 202 0.56 2.90 -4.33
N THR A 203 0.71 1.64 -4.64
CA THR A 203 1.32 0.67 -3.71
C THR A 203 2.75 0.28 -4.08
N ALA A 204 3.20 0.60 -5.30
CA ALA A 204 4.56 0.34 -5.76
C ALA A 204 5.62 1.18 -5.02
N GLY A 205 5.25 2.34 -4.46
CA GLY A 205 6.10 3.13 -3.56
C GLY A 205 7.40 3.59 -4.21
N PHE A 206 7.35 4.18 -5.40
CA PHE A 206 8.53 4.69 -6.09
C PHE A 206 9.14 5.91 -5.38
N ASN A 207 10.47 5.96 -5.39
CA ASN A 207 11.27 7.08 -4.91
C ASN A 207 12.09 7.63 -6.08
N ILE A 208 12.11 8.96 -6.24
CA ILE A 208 12.98 9.62 -7.22
C ILE A 208 14.38 9.74 -6.64
N VAL A 209 15.36 9.28 -7.41
CA VAL A 209 16.79 9.54 -7.19
C VAL A 209 17.32 10.34 -8.36
N ASP A 210 17.71 11.56 -8.09
CA ASP A 210 18.21 12.52 -9.07
C ASP A 210 19.70 12.73 -8.88
N PHE A 211 20.50 12.34 -9.85
CA PHE A 211 21.96 12.48 -9.82
C PHE A 211 22.41 13.95 -10.00
N GLY A 212 21.52 14.81 -10.50
CA GLY A 212 21.72 16.25 -10.59
C GLY A 212 21.19 17.07 -9.40
N LYS A 213 20.68 16.40 -8.35
CA LYS A 213 20.07 17.05 -7.20
C LYS A 213 21.01 18.06 -6.53
N GLY A 214 20.51 19.26 -6.26
CA GLY A 214 21.29 20.33 -5.65
C GLY A 214 22.25 21.05 -6.61
N THR A 215 22.21 20.72 -7.90
CA THR A 215 22.96 21.38 -8.96
C THR A 215 22.04 22.17 -9.88
N ASN A 216 22.61 22.89 -10.83
CA ASN A 216 21.84 23.56 -11.90
C ASN A 216 21.22 22.58 -12.89
N MET A 217 21.46 21.27 -12.73
CA MET A 217 20.93 20.18 -13.56
C MET A 217 19.83 19.38 -12.86
N GLU A 218 19.34 19.84 -11.71
CA GLU A 218 18.28 19.14 -10.98
C GLU A 218 17.05 18.91 -11.87
N SER A 219 16.51 17.69 -11.82
CA SER A 219 15.37 17.25 -12.62
C SER A 219 14.05 17.83 -12.09
N ILE A 220 13.04 17.81 -12.96
CA ILE A 220 11.66 18.11 -12.58
C ILE A 220 10.79 16.85 -12.51
N SER A 221 11.44 15.72 -12.23
CA SER A 221 10.79 14.43 -12.09
C SER A 221 9.87 14.38 -10.88
N ILE A 222 8.75 13.67 -11.00
CA ILE A 222 7.76 13.54 -9.92
C ILE A 222 7.22 12.12 -9.81
N VAL A 223 6.74 11.79 -8.62
CA VAL A 223 5.90 10.63 -8.35
C VAL A 223 4.56 11.12 -7.82
N SER A 224 3.48 10.58 -8.33
CA SER A 224 2.11 10.85 -7.89
C SER A 224 1.32 9.54 -7.78
N ALA A 225 0.09 9.60 -7.30
CA ALA A 225 -0.78 8.43 -7.21
C ALA A 225 -1.09 7.80 -8.58
N SER A 226 -1.02 8.58 -9.68
CA SER A 226 -1.42 8.12 -11.01
C SER A 226 -0.28 7.87 -11.98
N LEU A 227 0.94 8.36 -11.67
CA LEU A 227 2.08 8.20 -12.57
C LEU A 227 3.43 8.45 -11.89
N VAL A 228 4.46 7.88 -12.48
CA VAL A 228 5.85 8.31 -12.34
C VAL A 228 6.22 9.10 -13.59
N ARG A 229 6.74 10.32 -13.41
CA ARG A 229 7.29 11.13 -14.51
C ARG A 229 8.76 11.36 -14.30
N LEU A 230 9.57 10.92 -15.27
CA LEU A 230 10.99 11.18 -15.34
C LEU A 230 11.25 12.19 -16.43
N GLN A 231 11.87 13.31 -16.05
CA GLN A 231 12.12 14.45 -16.94
C GLN A 231 13.37 15.20 -16.46
N GLY A 232 14.28 15.50 -17.34
CA GLY A 232 15.42 16.35 -17.04
C GLY A 232 15.00 17.79 -16.72
N LYS A 233 15.97 18.68 -16.54
CA LYS A 233 15.73 20.11 -16.42
C LYS A 233 15.16 20.66 -17.73
N ASP A 234 14.20 21.57 -17.66
CA ASP A 234 13.70 22.29 -18.84
C ASP A 234 14.66 23.40 -19.27
N GLY A 235 14.60 23.74 -20.56
CA GLY A 235 15.41 24.77 -21.20
C GLY A 235 16.76 24.25 -21.71
N PRO A 236 17.57 25.15 -22.29
CA PRO A 236 18.92 24.82 -22.76
C PRO A 236 19.78 24.29 -21.61
N THR A 237 20.47 23.18 -21.84
CA THR A 237 21.40 22.60 -20.88
C THR A 237 22.67 22.17 -21.58
N GLU A 238 23.83 22.47 -20.98
CA GLU A 238 25.14 22.07 -21.52
C GLU A 238 25.48 20.61 -21.15
N GLN A 239 24.84 20.10 -20.13
CA GLN A 239 25.07 18.74 -19.61
C GLN A 239 23.77 17.95 -19.58
N GLY A 240 23.89 16.63 -19.62
CA GLY A 240 22.78 15.73 -19.38
C GLY A 240 22.49 15.52 -17.91
N ASN A 241 21.38 14.87 -17.62
CA ASN A 241 21.03 14.45 -16.26
C ASN A 241 20.59 12.99 -16.25
N GLU A 242 20.85 12.33 -15.15
CA GLU A 242 20.40 10.97 -14.87
C GLU A 242 19.44 10.96 -13.70
N VAL A 243 18.30 10.34 -13.89
CA VAL A 243 17.23 10.23 -12.88
C VAL A 243 16.68 8.82 -12.84
N TRP A 244 16.49 8.33 -11.66
CA TRP A 244 15.87 7.02 -11.43
C TRP A 244 14.58 7.16 -10.63
N ALA A 245 13.60 6.33 -10.96
CA ALA A 245 12.48 6.03 -10.07
C ALA A 245 12.62 4.59 -9.63
N ILE A 246 12.79 4.35 -8.35
CA ILE A 246 13.02 3.02 -7.77
C ILE A 246 11.87 2.69 -6.83
N SER A 247 11.21 1.54 -7.03
CA SER A 247 10.12 1.07 -6.18
C SER A 247 10.60 0.79 -4.74
N LYS A 248 9.68 0.68 -3.80
CA LYS A 248 10.00 0.01 -2.53
C LYS A 248 10.41 -1.44 -2.77
N GLY A 249 11.07 -2.06 -1.79
CA GLY A 249 11.32 -3.49 -1.82
C GLY A 249 10.00 -4.26 -1.76
N ILE A 250 9.83 -5.20 -2.67
CA ILE A 250 8.61 -6.00 -2.85
C ILE A 250 8.93 -7.43 -2.44
N ASP A 251 8.16 -7.99 -1.50
CA ASP A 251 8.25 -9.41 -1.17
C ASP A 251 7.74 -10.24 -2.36
N THR A 252 8.53 -11.20 -2.78
CA THR A 252 8.23 -12.08 -3.91
C THR A 252 7.85 -13.50 -3.51
N GLY A 253 7.87 -13.80 -2.21
CA GLY A 253 7.57 -15.13 -1.69
C GLY A 253 6.13 -15.28 -1.24
N VAL A 254 5.59 -14.25 -0.59
CA VAL A 254 4.25 -14.29 -0.03
C VAL A 254 3.51 -12.96 -0.25
N LEU A 255 2.21 -13.07 -0.47
CA LEU A 255 1.30 -11.93 -0.53
C LEU A 255 0.49 -11.89 0.77
N PRO A 256 0.74 -10.91 1.65
CA PRO A 256 -0.07 -10.72 2.85
C PRO A 256 -1.42 -10.09 2.46
N LEU A 257 -2.50 -10.72 2.89
CA LEU A 257 -3.85 -10.20 2.74
C LEU A 257 -4.30 -9.48 4.02
N LEU A 258 -5.29 -8.63 3.89
CA LEU A 258 -5.95 -8.05 5.04
C LEU A 258 -6.63 -9.14 5.88
N PRO A 259 -6.81 -8.89 7.20
CA PRO A 259 -7.59 -9.79 8.03
C PRO A 259 -8.99 -10.02 7.49
N ASP A 260 -9.48 -11.25 7.67
CA ASP A 260 -10.85 -11.60 7.34
C ASP A 260 -11.81 -10.85 8.27
N VAL A 261 -12.95 -10.45 7.75
CA VAL A 261 -13.93 -9.64 8.50
C VAL A 261 -15.23 -10.41 8.72
N ALA A 262 -15.82 -10.23 9.89
CA ALA A 262 -17.11 -10.81 10.20
C ALA A 262 -18.24 -10.09 9.45
N VAL A 263 -19.30 -10.82 9.14
CA VAL A 263 -20.58 -10.23 8.73
C VAL A 263 -21.34 -9.82 10.00
N PRO A 264 -21.75 -8.54 10.14
CA PRO A 264 -22.58 -8.14 11.27
C PRO A 264 -23.98 -8.74 11.12
N VAL A 265 -24.45 -9.47 12.13
CA VAL A 265 -25.77 -10.06 12.20
C VAL A 265 -26.71 -9.18 13.01
N LYS A 266 -26.21 -8.62 14.11
CA LYS A 266 -26.94 -7.71 15.00
C LYS A 266 -26.02 -6.62 15.51
N GLY A 267 -26.44 -5.36 15.40
CA GLY A 267 -25.78 -4.20 15.97
C GLY A 267 -26.42 -3.76 17.29
N VAL A 268 -25.75 -2.88 18.02
CA VAL A 268 -26.22 -2.37 19.32
C VAL A 268 -27.57 -1.64 19.23
N ALA A 269 -27.82 -1.00 18.09
CA ALA A 269 -29.08 -0.24 17.85
C ALA A 269 -30.23 -1.12 17.33
N ASP A 270 -29.97 -2.37 17.00
CA ASP A 270 -31.00 -3.27 16.52
C ASP A 270 -31.90 -3.78 17.67
N ALA A 271 -33.14 -4.12 17.32
CA ALA A 271 -34.08 -4.68 18.28
C ALA A 271 -33.50 -5.93 18.95
N ASP A 272 -33.87 -6.17 20.21
CA ASP A 272 -33.49 -7.38 20.90
C ASP A 272 -34.06 -8.62 20.20
N ILE A 273 -33.28 -9.69 20.22
CA ILE A 273 -33.70 -10.98 19.64
C ILE A 273 -34.91 -11.46 20.40
N LYS A 274 -36.04 -11.58 19.73
CA LYS A 274 -37.22 -12.22 20.30
C LYS A 274 -37.14 -13.70 19.97
N GLN A 275 -37.35 -14.52 20.98
CA GLN A 275 -37.61 -15.94 20.75
C GLN A 275 -38.89 -16.07 19.92
N TYR A 276 -38.81 -16.77 18.81
CA TYR A 276 -39.95 -17.18 18.02
C TYR A 276 -40.19 -18.67 18.24
#